data_c89b78efad06ca05adca3f205158df63
#
_entry.id   c89b78efad06ca05adca3f205158df63
#
_cell.length_a   1.000
_cell.length_b   1.000
_cell.length_c   1.000
_cell.angle_alpha   90.00
_cell.angle_beta   90.00
_cell.angle_gamma   90.00
#
_symmetry.space_group_name_H-M   'P 1'
#
loop_
_entity.id
_entity.type
_entity.pdbx_description
1 polymer ?
#
loop_
_entity_poly.entity_id
_entity_poly.type
_entity_poly.pdbx_seq_one_letter_code
_entity_poly.pdbx_strand_id
1 'polypeptide(L)'
;MGKTTGFMDYSREMAPRRPVLERVNDWFEIYQDFPEEKLRAQGARCMDCGVPFCQTGCPVSNLIPDWNDLIYRGRWKEAVRQLHATNNFPEFTGRICPAPCEASCVLGITAPPVTIKQNEKNIVERGFLEGWIRPEPSKLRTGKKTAILLRNNIWMAPNAPLLTC
;
A
#
# COMPACT_ATOMS: atom_id res chain seq x y z
N MET A 1 2.40 17.81 5.50
CA MET A 1 3.38 17.51 6.57
C MET A 1 2.66 16.83 7.72
N GLY A 2 3.05 15.63 8.10
CA GLY A 2 2.51 14.93 9.26
C GLY A 2 2.78 15.68 10.57
N LYS A 3 2.89 14.97 11.68
CA LYS A 3 3.31 15.58 12.93
C LYS A 3 4.83 15.80 12.91
N THR A 4 5.29 17.03 13.05
CA THR A 4 6.73 17.40 12.97
C THR A 4 7.63 16.58 13.88
N THR A 5 7.14 16.16 15.04
CA THR A 5 7.85 15.34 16.05
C THR A 5 7.41 13.89 16.04
N GLY A 6 6.54 13.47 15.10
CA GLY A 6 5.91 12.15 15.12
C GLY A 6 6.90 10.98 15.11
N PHE A 7 8.04 11.14 14.46
CA PHE A 7 9.09 10.13 14.44
C PHE A 7 9.81 9.96 15.80
N MET A 8 9.72 10.96 16.66
CA MET A 8 10.23 10.91 18.07
C MET A 8 9.15 10.43 19.04
N ASP A 9 7.89 10.80 18.78
CA ASP A 9 6.78 10.55 19.71
C ASP A 9 6.22 9.12 19.60
N TYR A 10 6.32 8.51 18.41
CA TYR A 10 5.74 7.21 18.14
C TYR A 10 6.81 6.18 17.79
N SER A 11 6.78 5.04 18.44
CA SER A 11 7.61 3.88 18.05
C SER A 11 7.11 3.25 16.76
N ARG A 12 7.99 2.52 16.06
CA ARG A 12 7.59 1.71 14.91
C ARG A 12 6.79 0.50 15.40
N GLU A 13 5.57 0.36 14.90
CA GLU A 13 4.72 -0.79 15.15
C GLU A 13 4.29 -1.44 13.84
N MET A 14 4.34 -2.77 13.81
CA MET A 14 3.88 -3.58 12.68
C MET A 14 2.59 -4.30 13.06
N ALA A 15 1.70 -4.50 12.08
CA ALA A 15 0.55 -5.35 12.26
C ALA A 15 0.98 -6.76 12.71
N PRO A 16 0.32 -7.36 13.70
CA PRO A 16 0.59 -8.72 14.10
C PRO A 16 0.40 -9.68 12.92
N ARG A 17 1.12 -10.79 12.94
CA ARG A 17 0.93 -11.87 11.97
C ARG A 17 0.26 -13.05 12.64
N ARG A 18 -0.57 -13.76 11.90
CA ARG A 18 -1.13 -15.03 12.36
C ARG A 18 -0.01 -16.01 12.70
N PRO A 19 -0.20 -16.88 13.71
CA PRO A 19 0.81 -17.89 14.08
C PRO A 19 1.25 -18.75 12.88
N VAL A 20 2.53 -19.09 12.84
CA VAL A 20 3.10 -19.84 11.70
C VAL A 20 2.37 -21.16 11.47
N LEU A 21 2.07 -21.90 12.55
CA LEU A 21 1.40 -23.20 12.47
C LEU A 21 -0.03 -23.13 11.89
N GLU A 22 -0.69 -21.98 12.01
CA GLU A 22 -1.98 -21.76 11.37
C GLU A 22 -1.81 -21.43 9.88
N ARG A 23 -0.87 -20.53 9.56
CA ARG A 23 -0.64 -20.02 8.20
C ARG A 23 -0.19 -21.09 7.20
N VAL A 24 0.45 -22.15 7.65
CA VAL A 24 0.92 -23.24 6.76
C VAL A 24 -0.21 -24.17 6.32
N ASN A 25 -1.37 -24.06 6.95
CA ASN A 25 -2.51 -24.94 6.67
C ASN A 25 -3.59 -24.27 5.79
N ASP A 26 -3.41 -23.00 5.43
CA ASP A 26 -4.40 -22.26 4.63
C ASP A 26 -3.74 -21.19 3.75
N TRP A 27 -4.56 -20.47 2.96
CA TRP A 27 -4.17 -19.41 2.04
C TRP A 27 -4.75 -18.05 2.43
N PHE A 28 -5.22 -17.89 3.69
CA PHE A 28 -5.83 -16.66 4.17
C PHE A 28 -4.79 -15.59 4.47
N GLU A 29 -5.27 -14.36 4.69
CA GLU A 29 -4.45 -13.20 5.01
C GLU A 29 -3.51 -13.49 6.20
N ILE A 30 -2.26 -13.13 6.05
CA ILE A 30 -1.21 -13.35 7.04
C ILE A 30 -1.27 -12.31 8.15
N TYR A 31 -1.60 -11.08 7.80
CA TYR A 31 -1.63 -9.95 8.72
C TYR A 31 -2.97 -9.89 9.44
N GLN A 32 -2.92 -9.63 10.73
CA GLN A 32 -4.11 -9.33 11.53
C GLN A 32 -4.48 -7.85 11.42
N ASP A 33 -5.70 -7.53 11.85
CA ASP A 33 -6.18 -6.16 11.87
C ASP A 33 -5.27 -5.24 12.68
N PHE A 34 -5.09 -4.04 12.17
CA PHE A 34 -4.27 -3.02 12.81
C PHE A 34 -5.11 -1.76 13.00
N PRO A 35 -5.31 -1.30 14.25
CA PRO A 35 -6.21 -0.19 14.56
C PRO A 35 -5.86 1.09 13.80
N GLU A 36 -6.89 1.83 13.37
CA GLU A 36 -6.72 3.08 12.62
C GLU A 36 -5.85 4.10 13.34
N GLU A 37 -6.02 4.24 14.65
CA GLU A 37 -5.22 5.17 15.45
C GLU A 37 -3.72 4.83 15.35
N LYS A 38 -3.39 3.54 15.39
CA LYS A 38 -2.02 3.08 15.22
C LYS A 38 -1.50 3.34 13.81
N LEU A 39 -2.33 3.12 12.78
CA LEU A 39 -1.96 3.45 11.39
C LEU A 39 -1.67 4.94 11.23
N ARG A 40 -2.50 5.81 11.82
CA ARG A 40 -2.29 7.25 11.82
C ARG A 40 -0.99 7.62 12.54
N ALA A 41 -0.69 6.98 13.67
CA ALA A 41 0.59 7.16 14.36
C ALA A 41 1.78 6.72 13.50
N GLN A 42 1.67 5.61 12.76
CA GLN A 42 2.72 5.18 11.82
C GLN A 42 2.89 6.17 10.65
N GLY A 43 1.80 6.71 10.11
CA GLY A 43 1.86 7.80 9.11
C GLY A 43 2.54 9.05 9.65
N ALA A 44 2.26 9.42 10.91
CA ALA A 44 2.86 10.57 11.58
C ALA A 44 4.38 10.47 11.74
N ARG A 45 4.96 9.26 11.71
CA ARG A 45 6.41 9.06 11.78
C ARG A 45 7.17 9.54 10.54
N CYS A 46 6.48 9.84 9.45
CA CYS A 46 7.10 10.41 8.26
C CYS A 46 7.59 11.83 8.53
N MET A 47 8.88 12.07 8.30
CA MET A 47 9.50 13.39 8.49
C MET A 47 9.21 14.39 7.36
N ASP A 48 8.53 13.95 6.29
CA ASP A 48 8.25 14.75 5.09
C ASP A 48 9.53 15.39 4.53
N CYS A 49 10.50 14.57 4.20
CA CYS A 49 11.80 15.02 3.71
C CYS A 49 11.67 15.80 2.41
N GLY A 50 12.32 16.98 2.31
CA GLY A 50 12.36 17.77 1.08
C GLY A 50 13.00 17.04 -0.11
N VAL A 51 13.89 16.08 0.17
CA VAL A 51 14.40 15.11 -0.81
C VAL A 51 14.01 13.71 -0.32
N PRO A 52 12.91 13.15 -0.79
CA PRO A 52 12.38 11.88 -0.28
C PRO A 52 13.12 10.67 -0.89
N PHE A 53 14.21 10.25 -0.24
CA PHE A 53 14.94 9.05 -0.69
C PHE A 53 14.09 7.79 -0.74
N CYS A 54 13.06 7.69 0.08
CA CYS A 54 12.10 6.60 0.01
C CYS A 54 11.36 6.54 -1.33
N GLN A 55 11.06 7.68 -1.94
CA GLN A 55 10.47 7.76 -3.28
C GLN A 55 11.48 7.32 -4.34
N THR A 56 12.71 7.80 -4.26
CA THR A 56 13.79 7.40 -5.19
C THR A 56 14.13 5.90 -5.06
N GLY A 57 14.06 5.36 -3.85
CA GLY A 57 14.28 3.93 -3.59
C GLY A 57 13.11 3.03 -3.99
N CYS A 58 11.96 3.60 -4.37
CA CYS A 58 10.80 2.87 -4.84
C CYS A 58 10.85 2.73 -6.37
N PRO A 59 10.85 1.50 -6.95
CA PRO A 59 10.90 1.31 -8.41
C PRO A 59 9.74 1.96 -9.18
N VAL A 60 8.59 2.16 -8.54
CA VAL A 60 7.43 2.85 -9.13
C VAL A 60 7.33 4.32 -8.69
N SER A 61 8.33 4.81 -7.96
CA SER A 61 8.40 6.22 -7.49
C SER A 61 7.18 6.68 -6.72
N ASN A 62 6.67 5.85 -5.81
CA ASN A 62 5.52 6.17 -4.97
C ASN A 62 5.71 7.48 -4.19
N LEU A 63 4.66 8.32 -4.18
CA LEU A 63 4.64 9.60 -3.48
C LEU A 63 4.42 9.40 -1.96
N ILE A 64 5.41 8.76 -1.33
CA ILE A 64 5.33 8.21 0.02
C ILE A 64 5.07 9.27 1.11
N PRO A 65 5.76 10.42 1.14
CA PRO A 65 5.48 11.45 2.13
C PRO A 65 4.03 11.94 2.08
N ASP A 66 3.52 12.16 0.86
CA ASP A 66 2.18 12.72 0.65
C ASP A 66 1.09 11.83 1.25
N TRP A 67 1.07 10.53 0.89
CA TRP A 67 0.04 9.66 1.43
C TRP A 67 0.24 9.29 2.90
N ASN A 68 1.47 9.37 3.46
CA ASN A 68 1.68 9.26 4.90
C ASN A 68 1.06 10.45 5.66
N ASP A 69 1.19 11.67 5.15
CA ASP A 69 0.50 12.85 5.71
C ASP A 69 -1.02 12.69 5.66
N LEU A 70 -1.54 12.19 4.53
CA LEU A 70 -2.97 11.96 4.37
C LEU A 70 -3.51 10.91 5.34
N ILE A 71 -2.77 9.82 5.60
CA ILE A 71 -3.11 8.81 6.63
C ILE A 71 -3.15 9.49 8.01
N TYR A 72 -2.11 10.22 8.37
CA TYR A 72 -2.06 10.90 9.67
C TYR A 72 -3.26 11.81 9.89
N ARG A 73 -3.69 12.54 8.86
CA ARG A 73 -4.86 13.42 8.90
C ARG A 73 -6.21 12.68 8.79
N GLY A 74 -6.22 11.38 8.59
CA GLY A 74 -7.44 10.60 8.38
C GLY A 74 -8.10 10.82 7.02
N ARG A 75 -7.38 11.39 6.03
CA ARG A 75 -7.86 11.66 4.67
C ARG A 75 -7.67 10.46 3.74
N TRP A 76 -8.23 9.33 4.12
CA TRP A 76 -8.00 8.03 3.50
C TRP A 76 -8.36 7.97 2.01
N LYS A 77 -9.49 8.56 1.61
CA LYS A 77 -9.92 8.57 0.20
C LYS A 77 -8.91 9.29 -0.70
N GLU A 78 -8.28 10.34 -0.19
CA GLU A 78 -7.24 11.05 -0.91
C GLU A 78 -5.94 10.28 -0.91
N ALA A 79 -5.63 9.58 0.19
CA ALA A 79 -4.49 8.68 0.24
C ALA A 79 -4.59 7.56 -0.82
N VAL A 80 -5.78 6.98 -1.03
CA VAL A 80 -6.04 6.01 -2.12
C VAL A 80 -5.73 6.64 -3.49
N ARG A 81 -6.22 7.84 -3.75
CA ARG A 81 -5.96 8.52 -5.04
C ARG A 81 -4.47 8.79 -5.25
N GLN A 82 -3.80 9.25 -4.20
CA GLN A 82 -2.37 9.54 -4.25
C GLN A 82 -1.53 8.29 -4.47
N LEU A 83 -1.90 7.19 -3.82
CA LEU A 83 -1.25 5.90 -4.00
C LEU A 83 -1.44 5.35 -5.44
N HIS A 84 -2.67 5.39 -5.95
CA HIS A 84 -2.99 4.93 -7.30
C HIS A 84 -2.41 5.83 -8.42
N ALA A 85 -1.93 7.03 -8.11
CA ALA A 85 -1.27 7.88 -9.09
C ALA A 85 0.02 7.27 -9.64
N THR A 86 0.68 6.42 -8.85
CA THR A 86 1.96 5.80 -9.21
C THR A 86 1.95 4.28 -9.15
N ASN A 87 1.04 3.67 -8.39
CA ASN A 87 0.97 2.23 -8.20
C ASN A 87 -0.44 1.70 -8.51
N ASN A 88 -0.54 0.83 -9.53
CA ASN A 88 -1.82 0.26 -9.95
C ASN A 88 -2.24 -0.97 -9.12
N PHE A 89 -1.32 -1.60 -8.39
CA PHE A 89 -1.55 -2.86 -7.67
C PHE A 89 -1.01 -2.84 -6.23
N PRO A 90 -1.40 -1.84 -5.42
CA PRO A 90 -0.87 -1.70 -4.06
C PRO A 90 -1.32 -2.84 -3.13
N GLU A 91 -2.39 -3.56 -3.44
CA GLU A 91 -2.82 -4.76 -2.73
C GLU A 91 -1.79 -5.90 -2.82
N PHE A 92 -1.05 -5.99 -3.93
CA PHE A 92 0.03 -6.96 -4.09
C PHE A 92 1.33 -6.43 -3.50
N THR A 93 1.74 -5.22 -3.89
CA THR A 93 3.01 -4.66 -3.44
C THR A 93 3.04 -4.43 -1.94
N GLY A 94 1.94 -4.02 -1.33
CA GLY A 94 1.81 -3.89 0.11
C GLY A 94 1.99 -5.20 0.91
N ARG A 95 1.94 -6.36 0.23
CA ARG A 95 2.14 -7.69 0.84
C ARG A 95 3.50 -8.31 0.50
N ILE A 96 3.86 -8.34 -0.78
CA ILE A 96 5.00 -9.15 -1.26
C ILE A 96 6.26 -8.33 -1.55
N CYS A 97 6.15 -7.00 -1.68
CA CYS A 97 7.29 -6.14 -1.96
C CYS A 97 8.33 -6.24 -0.83
N PRO A 98 9.64 -6.34 -1.15
CA PRO A 98 10.72 -6.31 -0.15
C PRO A 98 10.88 -4.94 0.53
N ALA A 99 10.13 -3.93 0.08
CA ALA A 99 10.11 -2.56 0.60
C ALA A 99 11.48 -1.84 0.55
N PRO A 100 12.11 -1.70 -0.62
CA PRO A 100 13.36 -0.95 -0.72
C PRO A 100 13.20 0.52 -0.31
N CYS A 101 11.99 1.05 -0.37
CA CYS A 101 11.64 2.37 0.14
C CYS A 101 11.85 2.51 1.66
N GLU A 102 11.60 1.44 2.44
CA GLU A 102 11.89 1.45 3.88
C GLU A 102 13.40 1.44 4.14
N ALA A 103 14.16 0.68 3.35
CA ALA A 103 15.62 0.68 3.43
C ALA A 103 16.22 2.05 3.06
N SER A 104 15.57 2.78 2.15
CA SER A 104 16.00 4.13 1.72
C SER A 104 15.44 5.25 2.60
N CYS A 105 14.62 4.93 3.59
CA CYS A 105 14.03 5.94 4.47
C CYS A 105 15.10 6.63 5.32
N VAL A 106 15.21 7.96 5.23
CA VAL A 106 16.20 8.75 5.97
C VAL A 106 16.12 8.54 7.49
N LEU A 107 14.91 8.35 8.01
CA LEU A 107 14.72 8.02 9.42
C LEU A 107 15.49 6.74 9.82
N GLY A 108 15.69 5.82 8.88
CA GLY A 108 16.42 4.56 9.08
C GLY A 108 17.89 4.74 9.49
N ILE A 109 18.45 5.96 9.39
CA ILE A 109 19.83 6.27 9.81
C ILE A 109 19.93 6.31 11.34
N THR A 110 18.92 6.82 12.03
CA THR A 110 18.97 7.09 13.48
C THR A 110 17.91 6.34 14.27
N ALA A 111 16.84 5.86 13.62
CA ALA A 111 15.71 5.18 14.24
C ALA A 111 15.09 4.17 13.25
N PRO A 112 14.24 3.25 13.69
CA PRO A 112 13.54 2.35 12.78
C PRO A 112 12.76 3.13 11.70
N PRO A 113 12.85 2.76 10.41
CA PRO A 113 12.18 3.48 9.31
C PRO A 113 10.66 3.51 9.45
N VAL A 114 10.00 4.35 8.68
CA VAL A 114 8.53 4.36 8.57
C VAL A 114 8.03 3.03 8.02
N THR A 115 6.87 2.55 8.50
CA THR A 115 6.22 1.31 8.04
C THR A 115 5.52 1.52 6.69
N ILE A 116 6.28 1.85 5.66
CA ILE A 116 5.78 2.31 4.36
C ILE A 116 4.88 1.26 3.71
N LYS A 117 5.38 0.03 3.62
CA LYS A 117 4.65 -1.09 3.02
C LYS A 117 3.34 -1.42 3.75
N GLN A 118 3.35 -1.36 5.08
CA GLN A 118 2.15 -1.58 5.88
C GLN A 118 1.12 -0.47 5.63
N ASN A 119 1.56 0.77 5.57
CA ASN A 119 0.68 1.91 5.30
C ASN A 119 0.05 1.78 3.91
N GLU A 120 0.84 1.44 2.89
CA GLU A 120 0.38 1.17 1.52
C GLU A 120 -0.72 0.10 1.49
N LYS A 121 -0.50 -1.06 2.14
CA LYS A 121 -1.48 -2.14 2.25
C LYS A 121 -2.80 -1.63 2.86
N ASN A 122 -2.73 -0.92 3.97
CA ASN A 122 -3.94 -0.47 4.68
C ASN A 122 -4.70 0.63 3.93
N ILE A 123 -4.01 1.48 3.15
CA ILE A 123 -4.67 2.46 2.28
C ILE A 123 -5.55 1.76 1.26
N VAL A 124 -5.01 0.78 0.54
CA VAL A 124 -5.74 0.11 -0.52
C VAL A 124 -6.86 -0.78 0.03
N GLU A 125 -6.62 -1.50 1.12
CA GLU A 125 -7.65 -2.32 1.76
C GLU A 125 -8.85 -1.48 2.18
N ARG A 126 -8.59 -0.34 2.81
CA ARG A 126 -9.66 0.60 3.14
C ARG A 126 -10.38 1.11 1.91
N GLY A 127 -9.65 1.37 0.82
CA GLY A 127 -10.22 1.79 -0.45
C GLY A 127 -11.22 0.78 -1.02
N PHE A 128 -10.93 -0.51 -0.93
CA PHE A 128 -11.85 -1.58 -1.31
C PHE A 128 -13.02 -1.70 -0.33
N LEU A 129 -12.77 -1.71 0.96
CA LEU A 129 -13.78 -1.83 2.00
C LEU A 129 -14.84 -0.73 1.91
N GLU A 130 -14.41 0.50 1.72
CA GLU A 130 -15.30 1.68 1.60
C GLU A 130 -15.90 1.83 0.18
N GLY A 131 -15.56 0.95 -0.75
CA GLY A 131 -16.04 0.98 -2.13
C GLY A 131 -15.59 2.21 -2.93
N TRP A 132 -14.45 2.81 -2.58
CA TRP A 132 -13.85 3.91 -3.34
C TRP A 132 -13.12 3.43 -4.58
N ILE A 133 -12.60 2.20 -4.54
CA ILE A 133 -11.96 1.56 -5.68
C ILE A 133 -13.05 0.76 -6.40
N ARG A 134 -13.36 1.18 -7.62
CA ARG A 134 -14.37 0.56 -8.46
C ARG A 134 -13.84 0.38 -9.88
N PRO A 135 -14.28 -0.65 -10.61
CA PRO A 135 -13.96 -0.77 -12.02
C PRO A 135 -14.42 0.47 -12.80
N GLU A 136 -13.53 1.07 -13.56
CA GLU A 136 -13.82 2.20 -14.44
C GLU A 136 -13.55 1.78 -15.89
N PRO A 137 -14.46 1.02 -16.52
CA PRO A 137 -14.26 0.56 -17.89
C PRO A 137 -14.21 1.75 -18.85
N SER A 138 -13.25 1.71 -19.79
CA SER A 138 -13.14 2.75 -20.82
C SER A 138 -14.43 2.87 -21.62
N LYS A 139 -14.89 4.09 -21.82
CA LYS A 139 -16.05 4.39 -22.69
C LYS A 139 -15.71 4.19 -24.17
N LEU A 140 -14.45 4.38 -24.52
CA LEU A 140 -13.95 4.19 -25.89
C LEU A 140 -13.43 2.75 -26.05
N ARG A 141 -14.02 2.00 -26.96
CA ARG A 141 -13.59 0.64 -27.32
C ARG A 141 -12.80 0.67 -28.61
N THR A 142 -11.56 0.23 -28.58
CA THR A 142 -10.69 0.19 -29.76
C THR A 142 -10.96 -1.03 -30.67
N GLY A 143 -11.74 -1.99 -30.22
CA GLY A 143 -11.96 -3.26 -30.89
C GLY A 143 -10.76 -4.22 -30.86
N LYS A 144 -9.64 -3.81 -30.29
CA LYS A 144 -8.46 -4.67 -30.13
C LYS A 144 -8.69 -5.69 -29.02
N LYS A 145 -8.22 -6.92 -29.25
CA LYS A 145 -8.24 -7.98 -28.23
C LYS A 145 -6.91 -7.98 -27.48
N THR A 146 -6.97 -8.00 -26.15
CA THR A 146 -5.79 -8.14 -25.29
C THR A 146 -5.90 -9.45 -24.52
N ALA A 147 -4.84 -10.25 -24.51
CA ALA A 147 -4.73 -11.43 -23.68
C ALA A 147 -3.67 -11.19 -22.60
N ILE A 148 -4.00 -11.49 -21.34
CA ILE A 148 -3.05 -11.50 -20.24
C ILE A 148 -2.72 -12.96 -19.95
N LEU A 149 -1.45 -13.35 -20.20
CA LEU A 149 -0.95 -14.68 -19.91
C LEU A 149 -0.20 -14.64 -18.58
N LEU A 150 -0.80 -15.23 -17.55
CA LEU A 150 -0.14 -15.46 -16.26
C LEU A 150 0.51 -16.85 -16.30
N ARG A 151 1.83 -16.90 -16.23
CA ARG A 151 2.57 -18.17 -16.15
C ARG A 151 2.28 -18.83 -14.80
N ASN A 152 1.62 -19.98 -14.85
CA ASN A 152 1.37 -20.91 -13.75
C ASN A 152 0.15 -20.71 -12.82
N ASN A 153 -0.87 -19.94 -13.16
CA ASN A 153 -2.20 -20.28 -12.63
C ASN A 153 -3.28 -19.54 -13.40
N ILE A 154 -3.98 -20.26 -14.23
CA ILE A 154 -5.25 -19.82 -14.79
C ILE A 154 -6.28 -19.90 -13.67
N TRP A 155 -6.45 -18.84 -12.89
CA TRP A 155 -7.71 -18.60 -12.22
C TRP A 155 -8.68 -18.04 -13.25
N MET A 156 -9.21 -18.92 -14.06
CA MET A 156 -10.45 -18.64 -14.75
C MET A 156 -11.55 -18.72 -13.69
N ALA A 157 -12.02 -17.58 -13.19
CA ALA A 157 -13.34 -17.54 -12.60
C ALA A 157 -14.33 -18.01 -13.69
N PRO A 158 -15.16 -19.01 -13.44
CA PRO A 158 -15.98 -19.64 -14.49
C PRO A 158 -17.01 -18.70 -15.15
N ASN A 159 -17.10 -17.44 -14.76
CA ASN A 159 -18.01 -16.43 -15.29
C ASN A 159 -17.41 -15.01 -15.34
N ALA A 160 -16.08 -14.86 -15.38
CA ALA A 160 -15.50 -13.55 -15.61
C ALA A 160 -15.69 -13.17 -17.10
N PRO A 161 -16.44 -12.11 -17.43
CA PRO A 161 -16.46 -11.61 -18.80
C PRO A 161 -15.05 -11.22 -19.19
N LEU A 162 -14.58 -11.70 -20.35
CA LEU A 162 -13.32 -11.27 -20.94
C LEU A 162 -13.28 -9.73 -20.92
N LEU A 163 -12.37 -9.15 -20.16
CA LEU A 163 -12.11 -7.71 -20.19
C LEU A 163 -11.61 -7.36 -21.60
N THR A 164 -12.51 -6.96 -22.45
CA THR A 164 -12.17 -6.39 -23.75
C THR A 164 -11.85 -4.92 -23.53
N CYS A 165 -10.58 -4.56 -23.59
CA CYS A 165 -10.16 -3.16 -23.65
C CYS A 165 -10.56 -2.50 -24.97
#